data_fd959a21a980a83c4162d37a952166cb
#
_entry.id   fd959a21a980a83c4162d37a952166cb
#
_cell.length_a   1.000
_cell.length_b   1.000
_cell.length_c   1.000
_cell.angle_alpha   90.00
_cell.angle_beta   90.00
_cell.angle_gamma   90.00
#
_symmetry.space_group_name_H-M   'P 1'
#
loop_
_entity.id
_entity.type
_entity.pdbx_description
1 polymer ?
#
loop_
_entity_poly.entity_id
_entity_poly.type
_entity_poly.pdbx_seq_one_letter_code
_entity_poly.pdbx_strand_id
1 'polypeptide(L)'
;GFRAFLRWEMEREYTEEKRKALFSRGGLYYELKEDYAHALECYTSGGDHSKVSELLVRNAELHPGMGHYAEMEKYYRSLPEAEILASPSLMQGMSMLCALAMDYEGSERWYGELQAFAERCGRQDAAGKQARSRLAWLDISLPQRGVNGLTETIPAVFRLLMNKEVTLPSFSVTSALPSIM
;
A
#
# COMPACT_ATOMS: atom_id res chain seq x y z
N GLY A 1 16.10 -20.32 19.43
CA GLY A 1 16.19 -21.36 18.41
C GLY A 1 17.23 -21.05 17.33
N PHE A 2 17.46 -21.96 16.37
CA PHE A 2 18.50 -21.86 15.33
C PHE A 2 18.50 -20.56 14.53
N ARG A 3 17.32 -20.04 14.17
CA ARG A 3 17.18 -18.72 13.52
C ARG A 3 17.75 -17.57 14.34
N ALA A 4 17.53 -17.58 15.66
CA ALA A 4 18.04 -16.54 16.54
C ALA A 4 19.57 -16.62 16.65
N PHE A 5 20.11 -17.82 16.71
CA PHE A 5 21.55 -18.06 16.68
C PHE A 5 22.19 -17.55 15.38
N LEU A 6 21.61 -17.88 14.21
CA LEU A 6 22.12 -17.39 12.94
C LEU A 6 22.08 -15.86 12.82
N ARG A 7 21.02 -15.21 13.32
CA ARG A 7 20.97 -13.75 13.38
C ARG A 7 22.07 -13.17 14.26
N TRP A 8 22.27 -13.74 15.44
CA TRP A 8 23.32 -13.30 16.36
C TRP A 8 24.72 -13.49 15.74
N GLU A 9 25.01 -14.63 15.11
CA GLU A 9 26.25 -14.87 14.39
C GLU A 9 26.44 -13.85 13.25
N MET A 10 25.39 -13.58 12.49
CA MET A 10 25.42 -12.60 11.41
C MET A 10 25.69 -11.18 11.93
N GLU A 11 25.13 -10.80 13.06
CA GLU A 11 25.38 -9.51 13.71
C GLU A 11 26.81 -9.38 14.21
N ARG A 12 27.41 -10.48 14.65
CA ARG A 12 28.79 -10.52 15.15
C ARG A 12 29.84 -10.51 14.05
N GLU A 13 29.62 -11.26 12.99
CA GLU A 13 30.64 -11.52 11.95
C GLU A 13 30.58 -10.52 10.78
N TYR A 14 29.44 -9.85 10.56
CA TYR A 14 29.24 -8.97 9.42
C TYR A 14 29.03 -7.53 9.85
N THR A 15 29.71 -6.59 9.17
CA THR A 15 29.41 -5.17 9.31
C THR A 15 27.99 -4.87 8.82
N GLU A 16 27.42 -3.76 9.28
CA GLU A 16 26.06 -3.32 8.88
C GLU A 16 25.92 -3.24 7.36
N GLU A 17 26.93 -2.69 6.67
CA GLU A 17 26.95 -2.58 5.22
C GLU A 17 26.90 -3.95 4.52
N LYS A 18 27.69 -4.91 5.02
CA LYS A 18 27.66 -6.28 4.48
C LYS A 18 26.31 -6.95 4.72
N ARG A 19 25.69 -6.73 5.88
CA ARG A 19 24.36 -7.26 6.18
C ARG A 19 23.30 -6.68 5.24
N LYS A 20 23.30 -5.34 5.05
CA LYS A 20 22.41 -4.67 4.09
C LYS A 20 22.59 -5.23 2.68
N ALA A 21 23.82 -5.41 2.23
CA ALA A 21 24.11 -5.98 0.92
C ALA A 21 23.61 -7.44 0.78
N LEU A 22 23.71 -8.24 1.82
CA LEU A 22 23.20 -9.62 1.82
C LEU A 22 21.67 -9.64 1.76
N PHE A 23 21.00 -8.81 2.56
CA PHE A 23 19.55 -8.70 2.53
C PHE A 23 19.03 -8.18 1.19
N SER A 24 19.68 -7.18 0.60
CA SER A 24 19.33 -6.67 -0.72
C SER A 24 19.47 -7.76 -1.81
N ARG A 25 20.54 -8.54 -1.78
CA ARG A 25 20.70 -9.69 -2.71
C ARG A 25 19.66 -10.78 -2.48
N GLY A 26 19.34 -11.09 -1.22
CA GLY A 26 18.27 -12.02 -0.86
C GLY A 26 16.92 -11.54 -1.35
N GLY A 27 16.61 -10.26 -1.15
CA GLY A 27 15.39 -9.63 -1.64
C GLY A 27 15.26 -9.74 -3.16
N LEU A 28 16.32 -9.39 -3.90
CA LEU A 28 16.35 -9.52 -5.36
C LEU A 28 16.16 -10.95 -5.83
N TYR A 29 16.80 -11.92 -5.16
CA TYR A 29 16.63 -13.34 -5.49
C TYR A 29 15.16 -13.77 -5.37
N TYR A 30 14.49 -13.41 -4.27
CA TYR A 30 13.08 -13.75 -4.07
C TYR A 30 12.16 -12.97 -5.01
N GLU A 31 12.46 -11.72 -5.30
CA GLU A 31 11.72 -10.90 -6.27
C GLU A 31 11.75 -11.55 -7.67
N LEU A 32 12.91 -12.03 -8.12
CA LEU A 32 13.08 -12.77 -9.39
C LEU A 32 12.37 -14.13 -9.41
N LYS A 33 12.05 -14.68 -8.24
CA LYS A 33 11.24 -15.89 -8.08
C LYS A 33 9.75 -15.60 -7.89
N GLU A 34 9.35 -14.32 -7.97
CA GLU A 34 7.99 -13.86 -7.70
C GLU A 34 7.50 -14.17 -6.26
N ASP A 35 8.41 -14.46 -5.36
CA ASP A 35 8.15 -14.68 -3.93
C ASP A 35 8.24 -13.34 -3.18
N TYR A 36 7.22 -12.52 -3.37
CA TYR A 36 7.19 -11.15 -2.83
C TYR A 36 7.15 -11.10 -1.31
N ALA A 37 6.61 -12.12 -0.65
CA ALA A 37 6.58 -12.19 0.81
C ALA A 37 8.00 -12.29 1.41
N HIS A 38 8.82 -13.19 0.89
CA HIS A 38 10.22 -13.30 1.33
C HIS A 38 11.09 -12.14 0.83
N ALA A 39 10.79 -11.58 -0.34
CA ALA A 39 11.47 -10.37 -0.83
C ALA A 39 11.25 -9.20 0.11
N LEU A 40 10.00 -8.92 0.51
CA LEU A 40 9.65 -7.88 1.49
C LEU A 40 10.33 -8.10 2.84
N GLU A 41 10.38 -9.34 3.34
CA GLU A 41 11.07 -9.67 4.60
C GLU A 41 12.57 -9.34 4.51
N CYS A 42 13.21 -9.67 3.40
CA CYS A 42 14.62 -9.37 3.17
C CYS A 42 14.86 -7.86 3.09
N TYR A 43 14.13 -7.15 2.25
CA TYR A 43 14.31 -5.70 2.09
C TYR A 43 14.03 -4.93 3.37
N THR A 44 12.98 -5.32 4.12
CA THR A 44 12.69 -4.72 5.43
C THR A 44 13.82 -4.98 6.43
N SER A 45 14.34 -6.21 6.48
CA SER A 45 15.48 -6.56 7.35
C SER A 45 16.77 -5.84 6.96
N GLY A 46 16.93 -5.50 5.69
CA GLY A 46 18.04 -4.71 5.17
C GLY A 46 17.85 -3.19 5.31
N GLY A 47 16.67 -2.73 5.70
CA GLY A 47 16.34 -1.30 5.78
C GLY A 47 16.23 -0.63 4.39
N ASP A 48 15.95 -1.40 3.34
CA ASP A 48 15.75 -0.88 1.98
C ASP A 48 14.30 -0.42 1.80
N HIS A 49 13.98 0.74 2.37
CA HIS A 49 12.64 1.32 2.34
C HIS A 49 12.13 1.58 0.93
N SER A 50 13.02 1.94 0.00
CA SER A 50 12.66 2.18 -1.40
C SER A 50 12.12 0.90 -2.06
N LYS A 51 12.80 -0.23 -1.85
CA LYS A 51 12.34 -1.52 -2.39
C LYS A 51 11.07 -2.04 -1.70
N VAL A 52 10.94 -1.82 -0.39
CA VAL A 52 9.70 -2.12 0.34
C VAL A 52 8.54 -1.31 -0.23
N SER A 53 8.72 0.00 -0.41
CA SER A 53 7.74 0.90 -1.03
C SER A 53 7.31 0.41 -2.43
N GLU A 54 8.28 0.12 -3.29
CA GLU A 54 8.04 -0.36 -4.66
C GLU A 54 7.17 -1.63 -4.68
N LEU A 55 7.51 -2.61 -3.84
CA LEU A 55 6.76 -3.87 -3.76
C LEU A 55 5.36 -3.69 -3.17
N LEU A 56 5.20 -2.82 -2.19
CA LEU A 56 3.88 -2.51 -1.63
C LEU A 56 2.97 -1.79 -2.63
N VAL A 57 3.50 -0.82 -3.39
CA VAL A 57 2.78 -0.15 -4.48
C VAL A 57 2.37 -1.16 -5.53
N ARG A 58 3.29 -2.01 -5.97
CA ARG A 58 3.01 -3.08 -6.95
C ARG A 58 1.93 -4.04 -6.46
N ASN A 59 1.99 -4.46 -5.18
CA ASN A 59 0.95 -5.29 -4.58
C ASN A 59 -0.42 -4.61 -4.58
N ALA A 60 -0.47 -3.32 -4.21
CA ALA A 60 -1.71 -2.55 -4.23
C ALA A 60 -2.28 -2.36 -5.64
N GLU A 61 -1.46 -2.32 -6.67
CA GLU A 61 -1.88 -2.23 -8.07
C GLU A 61 -2.40 -3.56 -8.62
N LEU A 62 -1.77 -4.67 -8.23
CA LEU A 62 -2.19 -6.02 -8.63
C LEU A 62 -3.46 -6.48 -7.91
N HIS A 63 -3.67 -6.01 -6.68
CA HIS A 63 -4.77 -6.42 -5.81
C HIS A 63 -5.55 -5.20 -5.28
N PRO A 64 -6.24 -4.44 -6.15
CA PRO A 64 -6.85 -3.17 -5.79
C PRO A 64 -8.03 -3.27 -4.81
N GLY A 65 -8.60 -4.44 -4.63
CA GLY A 65 -9.72 -4.68 -3.72
C GLY A 65 -9.30 -4.73 -2.25
N MET A 66 -9.17 -5.93 -1.72
CA MET A 66 -8.77 -6.14 -0.31
C MET A 66 -7.26 -6.06 -0.08
N GLY A 67 -6.44 -5.96 -1.12
CA GLY A 67 -5.01 -5.63 -1.14
C GLY A 67 -4.09 -6.46 -0.27
N HIS A 68 -4.59 -7.53 0.37
CA HIS A 68 -3.86 -8.25 1.42
C HIS A 68 -3.28 -7.33 2.49
N TYR A 69 -3.95 -6.18 2.74
CA TYR A 69 -3.43 -5.14 3.62
C TYR A 69 -3.08 -5.65 5.01
N ALA A 70 -3.90 -6.53 5.59
CA ALA A 70 -3.63 -7.11 6.91
C ALA A 70 -2.32 -7.91 6.95
N GLU A 71 -1.99 -8.64 5.88
CA GLU A 71 -0.74 -9.38 5.75
C GLU A 71 0.46 -8.47 5.52
N MET A 72 0.22 -7.32 4.88
CA MET A 72 1.24 -6.33 4.55
C MET A 72 1.45 -5.27 5.64
N GLU A 73 0.60 -5.24 6.69
CA GLU A 73 0.62 -4.21 7.73
C GLU A 73 2.01 -3.93 8.29
N LYS A 74 2.75 -4.98 8.67
CA LYS A 74 4.09 -4.83 9.26
C LYS A 74 5.07 -4.10 8.35
N TYR A 75 4.93 -4.26 7.03
CA TYR A 75 5.79 -3.61 6.04
C TYR A 75 5.39 -2.14 5.84
N TYR A 76 4.08 -1.84 5.76
CA TYR A 76 3.61 -0.46 5.75
C TYR A 76 4.09 0.31 6.97
N ARG A 77 3.97 -0.29 8.17
CA ARG A 77 4.40 0.33 9.43
C ARG A 77 5.92 0.44 9.58
N SER A 78 6.69 -0.30 8.80
CA SER A 78 8.16 -0.19 8.78
C SER A 78 8.68 0.97 7.94
N LEU A 79 7.84 1.54 7.07
CA LEU A 79 8.24 2.65 6.24
C LEU A 79 8.29 3.96 7.03
N PRO A 80 9.28 4.82 6.76
CA PRO A 80 9.25 6.20 7.21
C PRO A 80 8.01 6.94 6.67
N GLU A 81 7.43 7.82 7.48
CA GLU A 81 6.24 8.59 7.09
C GLU A 81 6.46 9.38 5.79
N ALA A 82 7.66 9.91 5.59
CA ALA A 82 8.03 10.63 4.37
C ALA A 82 7.88 9.77 3.09
N GLU A 83 8.21 8.49 3.15
CA GLU A 83 8.03 7.53 2.04
C GLU A 83 6.55 7.31 1.75
N ILE A 84 5.72 7.19 2.79
CA ILE A 84 4.28 7.01 2.64
C ILE A 84 3.66 8.26 2.02
N LEU A 85 4.00 9.46 2.51
CA LEU A 85 3.50 10.74 2.00
C LEU A 85 3.93 11.05 0.55
N ALA A 86 4.99 10.41 0.07
CA ALA A 86 5.44 10.55 -1.31
C ALA A 86 4.60 9.74 -2.32
N SER A 87 3.77 8.79 -1.86
CA SER A 87 3.07 7.86 -2.73
C SER A 87 1.55 7.83 -2.47
N PRO A 88 0.73 8.23 -3.45
CA PRO A 88 -0.74 8.09 -3.34
C PRO A 88 -1.21 6.66 -3.02
N SER A 89 -0.53 5.65 -3.57
CA SER A 89 -0.85 4.23 -3.30
C SER A 89 -0.56 3.82 -1.87
N LEU A 90 0.52 4.32 -1.28
CA LEU A 90 0.87 4.00 0.11
C LEU A 90 -0.05 4.74 1.09
N MET A 91 -0.42 6.00 0.82
CA MET A 91 -1.41 6.73 1.63
C MET A 91 -2.77 6.03 1.60
N GLN A 92 -3.22 5.57 0.43
CA GLN A 92 -4.44 4.75 0.33
C GLN A 92 -4.32 3.48 1.19
N GLY A 93 -3.19 2.76 1.08
CA GLY A 93 -2.94 1.55 1.84
C GLY A 93 -3.01 1.79 3.35
N MET A 94 -2.40 2.86 3.84
CA MET A 94 -2.44 3.25 5.26
C MET A 94 -3.86 3.60 5.72
N SER A 95 -4.64 4.34 4.91
CA SER A 95 -6.05 4.63 5.21
C SER A 95 -6.87 3.34 5.34
N MET A 96 -6.70 2.39 4.41
CA MET A 96 -7.37 1.10 4.45
C MET A 96 -6.94 0.25 5.66
N LEU A 97 -5.64 0.21 5.99
CA LEU A 97 -5.13 -0.50 7.16
C LEU A 97 -5.73 0.01 8.46
N CYS A 98 -5.76 1.34 8.62
CA CYS A 98 -6.37 1.97 9.80
C CYS A 98 -7.87 1.63 9.88
N ALA A 99 -8.60 1.71 8.77
CA ALA A 99 -10.02 1.37 8.72
C ALA A 99 -10.30 -0.10 9.09
N LEU A 100 -9.49 -1.03 8.57
CA LEU A 100 -9.58 -2.47 8.92
C LEU A 100 -9.29 -2.74 10.39
N ALA A 101 -8.42 -1.94 11.01
CA ALA A 101 -8.14 -1.98 12.45
C ALA A 101 -9.19 -1.22 13.29
N MET A 102 -10.25 -0.70 12.68
CA MET A 102 -11.27 0.17 13.31
C MET A 102 -10.70 1.51 13.86
N ASP A 103 -9.50 1.88 13.43
CA ASP A 103 -8.91 3.20 13.68
C ASP A 103 -9.40 4.18 12.60
N TYR A 104 -10.63 4.63 12.75
CA TYR A 104 -11.24 5.52 11.77
C TYR A 104 -10.60 6.92 11.76
N GLU A 105 -10.07 7.37 12.89
CA GLU A 105 -9.36 8.64 13.00
C GLU A 105 -8.04 8.60 12.22
N GLY A 106 -7.26 7.55 12.37
CA GLY A 106 -6.05 7.30 11.58
C GLY A 106 -6.37 7.15 10.09
N SER A 107 -7.47 6.47 9.75
CA SER A 107 -7.93 6.31 8.36
C SER A 107 -8.24 7.67 7.72
N GLU A 108 -9.00 8.54 8.40
CA GLU A 108 -9.34 9.87 7.90
C GLU A 108 -8.11 10.80 7.83
N ARG A 109 -7.16 10.66 8.73
CA ARG A 109 -5.88 11.37 8.64
C ARG A 109 -5.17 11.06 7.32
N TRP A 110 -4.97 9.80 6.99
CA TRP A 110 -4.31 9.39 5.74
C TRP A 110 -5.10 9.74 4.49
N TYR A 111 -6.43 9.69 4.58
CA TYR A 111 -7.31 10.21 3.51
C TYR A 111 -7.08 11.71 3.29
N GLY A 112 -7.00 12.51 4.36
CA GLY A 112 -6.73 13.95 4.29
C GLY A 112 -5.37 14.28 3.67
N GLU A 113 -4.32 13.50 4.01
CA GLU A 113 -2.99 13.66 3.39
C GLU A 113 -3.03 13.37 1.89
N LEU A 114 -3.75 12.32 1.48
CA LEU A 114 -3.94 11.99 0.07
C LEU A 114 -4.74 13.08 -0.66
N GLN A 115 -5.75 13.66 -0.02
CA GLN A 115 -6.51 14.79 -0.56
C GLN A 115 -5.62 16.01 -0.75
N ALA A 116 -4.84 16.37 0.26
CA ALA A 116 -3.90 17.47 0.19
C ALA A 116 -2.84 17.24 -0.92
N PHE A 117 -2.39 16.00 -1.11
CA PHE A 117 -1.51 15.65 -2.22
C PHE A 117 -2.18 15.91 -3.57
N ALA A 118 -3.43 15.45 -3.75
CA ALA A 118 -4.18 15.62 -5.00
C ALA A 118 -4.45 17.10 -5.33
N GLU A 119 -4.67 17.95 -4.31
CA GLU A 119 -4.90 19.38 -4.44
C GLU A 119 -3.64 20.16 -4.87
N ARG A 120 -2.46 19.71 -4.38
CA ARG A 120 -1.17 20.30 -4.79
C ARG A 120 -0.78 19.97 -6.22
N CYS A 121 -1.31 18.88 -6.78
CA CYS A 121 -1.01 18.45 -8.14
C CYS A 121 -1.92 19.13 -9.16
N GLY A 122 -1.38 19.44 -10.34
CA GLY A 122 -2.16 19.94 -11.47
C GLY A 122 -3.21 18.92 -11.95
N ARG A 123 -4.29 19.43 -12.57
CA ARG A 123 -5.38 18.57 -13.10
C ARG A 123 -4.89 17.55 -14.12
N GLN A 124 -3.90 17.90 -14.93
CA GLN A 124 -3.32 17.05 -15.99
C GLN A 124 -2.11 16.23 -15.52
N ASP A 125 -1.66 16.44 -14.28
CA ASP A 125 -0.55 15.71 -13.73
C ASP A 125 -0.93 14.25 -13.46
N ALA A 126 -0.06 13.32 -13.90
CA ALA A 126 -0.27 11.88 -13.72
C ALA A 126 -0.38 11.49 -12.23
N ALA A 127 0.46 12.08 -11.37
CA ALA A 127 0.42 11.83 -9.93
C ALA A 127 -0.88 12.37 -9.31
N GLY A 128 -1.33 13.54 -9.73
CA GLY A 128 -2.60 14.11 -9.29
C GLY A 128 -3.81 13.28 -9.76
N LYS A 129 -3.76 12.76 -10.99
CA LYS A 129 -4.80 11.86 -11.49
C LYS A 129 -4.82 10.55 -10.70
N GLN A 130 -3.64 9.99 -10.39
CA GLN A 130 -3.52 8.79 -9.56
C GLN A 130 -4.11 9.04 -8.16
N ALA A 131 -3.75 10.15 -7.52
CA ALA A 131 -4.25 10.50 -6.19
C ALA A 131 -5.78 10.63 -6.17
N ARG A 132 -6.37 11.33 -7.15
CA ARG A 132 -7.84 11.45 -7.28
C ARG A 132 -8.52 10.11 -7.51
N SER A 133 -7.91 9.22 -8.28
CA SER A 133 -8.43 7.86 -8.49
C SER A 133 -8.43 7.05 -7.20
N ARG A 134 -7.38 7.20 -6.38
CA ARG A 134 -7.26 6.54 -5.08
C ARG A 134 -8.27 7.09 -4.06
N LEU A 135 -8.51 8.40 -4.06
CA LEU A 135 -9.57 9.02 -3.24
C LEU A 135 -10.95 8.51 -3.62
N ALA A 136 -11.28 8.51 -4.92
CA ALA A 136 -12.55 7.97 -5.40
C ALA A 136 -12.76 6.49 -5.00
N TRP A 137 -11.67 5.71 -4.96
CA TRP A 137 -11.71 4.34 -4.46
C TRP A 137 -11.99 4.30 -2.95
N LEU A 138 -11.30 5.10 -2.14
CA LEU A 138 -11.50 5.16 -0.70
C LEU A 138 -12.93 5.62 -0.34
N ASP A 139 -13.48 6.56 -1.08
CA ASP A 139 -14.86 7.03 -0.88
C ASP A 139 -15.89 5.90 -1.02
N ILE A 140 -15.60 4.90 -1.84
CA ILE A 140 -16.48 3.73 -2.04
C ILE A 140 -16.16 2.62 -1.04
N SER A 141 -14.89 2.45 -0.66
CA SER A 141 -14.38 1.26 0.04
C SER A 141 -14.33 1.41 1.54
N LEU A 142 -14.26 2.63 2.07
CA LEU A 142 -14.10 2.86 3.50
C LEU A 142 -15.40 2.61 4.26
N PRO A 143 -15.40 1.69 5.27
CA PRO A 143 -16.61 1.33 6.01
C PRO A 143 -17.28 2.52 6.71
N GLN A 144 -16.49 3.46 7.25
CA GLN A 144 -16.99 4.62 7.98
C GLN A 144 -17.68 5.65 7.08
N ARG A 145 -17.45 5.63 5.78
CA ARG A 145 -18.11 6.50 4.82
C ARG A 145 -19.49 5.95 4.38
N GLY A 146 -19.74 4.68 4.62
CA GLY A 146 -21.03 4.00 4.76
C GLY A 146 -22.02 4.14 3.60
N VAL A 147 -23.21 3.57 3.84
CA VAL A 147 -24.33 3.52 2.87
C VAL A 147 -24.85 4.91 2.51
N ASN A 148 -24.79 5.88 3.42
CA ASN A 148 -25.23 7.25 3.16
C ASN A 148 -24.29 7.98 2.18
N GLY A 149 -23.02 7.63 2.14
CA GLY A 149 -22.06 8.12 1.14
C GLY A 149 -22.28 7.53 -0.24
N LEU A 150 -22.77 6.30 -0.35
CA LEU A 150 -22.92 5.62 -1.64
C LEU A 150 -23.91 6.36 -2.57
N THR A 151 -25.00 6.87 -2.05
CA THR A 151 -26.02 7.60 -2.86
C THR A 151 -25.52 8.91 -3.43
N GLU A 152 -24.59 9.58 -2.75
CA GLU A 152 -23.99 10.84 -3.18
C GLU A 152 -22.65 10.62 -3.88
N THR A 153 -21.85 9.68 -3.38
CA THR A 153 -20.49 9.39 -3.86
C THR A 153 -20.50 8.70 -5.21
N ILE A 154 -21.37 7.69 -5.44
CA ILE A 154 -21.43 6.96 -6.71
C ILE A 154 -21.70 7.88 -7.90
N PRO A 155 -22.69 8.79 -7.89
CA PRO A 155 -22.90 9.72 -9.00
C PRO A 155 -21.72 10.67 -9.22
N ALA A 156 -21.06 11.11 -8.14
CA ALA A 156 -19.87 11.97 -8.23
C ALA A 156 -18.69 11.24 -8.87
N VAL A 157 -18.38 10.03 -8.40
CA VAL A 157 -17.31 9.18 -8.95
C VAL A 157 -17.61 8.80 -10.40
N PHE A 158 -18.86 8.46 -10.73
CA PHE A 158 -19.26 8.17 -12.10
C PHE A 158 -19.04 9.36 -13.04
N ARG A 159 -19.33 10.58 -12.56
CA ARG A 159 -19.06 11.80 -13.33
C ARG A 159 -17.56 12.00 -13.60
N LEU A 160 -16.72 11.77 -12.59
CA LEU A 160 -15.26 11.85 -12.72
C LEU A 160 -14.73 10.81 -13.72
N LEU A 161 -15.28 9.58 -13.71
CA LEU A 161 -14.95 8.52 -14.66
C LEU A 161 -15.34 8.91 -16.09
N MET A 162 -16.55 9.43 -16.30
CA MET A 162 -17.02 9.88 -17.61
C MET A 162 -16.17 11.02 -18.18
N ASN A 163 -15.69 11.91 -17.31
CA ASN A 163 -14.79 13.00 -17.69
C ASN A 163 -13.32 12.56 -17.84
N LYS A 164 -13.00 11.28 -17.63
CA LYS A 164 -11.63 10.73 -17.63
C LYS A 164 -10.68 11.40 -16.63
N GLU A 165 -11.21 12.01 -15.58
CA GLU A 165 -10.44 12.65 -14.52
C GLU A 165 -9.85 11.64 -13.54
N VAL A 166 -10.48 10.47 -13.42
CA VAL A 166 -10.02 9.34 -12.60
C VAL A 166 -10.08 8.04 -13.40
N THR A 167 -9.28 7.08 -12.99
CA THR A 167 -9.34 5.69 -13.47
C THR A 167 -9.49 4.78 -12.26
N LEU A 168 -10.55 4.00 -12.21
CA LEU A 168 -10.68 2.95 -11.21
C LEU A 168 -10.01 1.67 -11.74
N PRO A 169 -9.36 0.90 -10.86
CA PRO A 169 -8.86 -0.41 -11.23
C PRO A 169 -10.03 -1.31 -11.65
N SER A 170 -9.74 -2.34 -12.44
CA SER A 170 -10.73 -3.31 -12.85
C SER A 170 -11.38 -3.96 -11.63
N PHE A 171 -12.69 -3.82 -11.54
CA PHE A 171 -13.47 -4.19 -10.39
C PHE A 171 -13.99 -5.61 -10.59
N SER A 172 -13.54 -6.55 -9.80
CA SER A 172 -14.19 -7.86 -9.71
C SER A 172 -14.92 -7.96 -8.39
N VAL A 173 -16.24 -7.94 -8.45
CA VAL A 173 -17.11 -8.11 -7.26
C VAL A 173 -17.00 -9.54 -6.70
N THR A 174 -16.47 -10.47 -7.49
CA THR A 174 -16.46 -11.90 -7.15
C THR A 174 -15.13 -12.42 -6.60
N SER A 175 -14.04 -11.64 -6.67
CA SER A 175 -12.70 -12.11 -6.31
C SER A 175 -12.32 -11.98 -4.84
N ALA A 176 -13.19 -11.39 -4.00
CA ALA A 176 -12.89 -11.12 -2.59
C ALA A 176 -13.63 -12.02 -1.60
N LEU A 177 -14.47 -12.94 -2.07
CA LEU A 177 -15.11 -13.93 -1.19
C LEU A 177 -14.34 -15.24 -1.30
N PRO A 178 -13.92 -15.85 -0.16
CA PRO A 178 -13.44 -17.22 -0.19
C PRO A 178 -14.56 -18.08 -0.78
N SER A 179 -14.22 -18.82 -1.81
CA SER A 179 -15.12 -19.84 -2.36
C SER A 179 -15.48 -20.80 -1.24
N ILE A 180 -16.67 -20.68 -0.73
CA ILE A 180 -17.25 -21.70 0.14
C ILE A 180 -17.75 -22.79 -0.80
N MET A 181 -16.91 -23.75 -1.08
CA MET A 181 -17.28 -25.08 -1.50
C MET A 181 -16.59 -26.08 -0.60
#